data_9ae54f38e918465ea8655d43558d5369
#
_entry.id   9ae54f38e918465ea8655d43558d5369
#
_cell.length_a   1.000
_cell.length_b   1.000
_cell.length_c   1.000
_cell.angle_alpha   90.00
_cell.angle_beta   90.00
_cell.angle_gamma   90.00
#
_symmetry.space_group_name_H-M   'P 1'
#
loop_
_entity.id
_entity.type
_entity.pdbx_description
1 polymer ?
#
loop_
_entity_poly.entity_id
_entity_poly.type
_entity_poly.pdbx_seq_one_letter_code
_entity_poly.pdbx_strand_id
1 'polypeptide(L)'
;MTDPLFEPISQNPDFKDTLGLYYENNGEARWYPYTIMVWHEIINDNVGGKNIAVTFCPLCGSAVVYDREIKDIPEKGYTTTLHFGVSGLLYESNLVMYDKELESLWVQALGKAVAGELTGVTLDVLPFQLLTKEEVIEKNPNTKSLSRDTGYNRDYGFYPYGDYDGNDEFIFPTSFVDESFSPKKTMYVVPFEDKYIAIPYEDIENIHKNFTVGDSVLYVEKVDGEVKVYDDKKILPGYYEMWFSFSVHHVSDGIVWK
;
A
#
# COMPACT_ATOMS: atom_id res chain seq x y z
N MET A 1 5.04 13.50 2.06
CA MET A 1 4.43 14.84 1.77
C MET A 1 3.33 15.07 2.79
N THR A 2 3.19 16.30 3.31
CA THR A 2 2.12 16.71 4.23
C THR A 2 1.40 17.89 3.58
N ASP A 3 0.09 17.98 3.77
CA ASP A 3 -0.78 18.99 3.12
C ASP A 3 -0.71 18.97 1.59
N PRO A 4 -0.99 17.81 0.96
CA PRO A 4 -0.92 17.65 -0.49
C PRO A 4 -1.99 18.51 -1.19
N LEU A 5 -1.64 19.01 -2.38
CA LEU A 5 -2.59 19.71 -3.24
C LEU A 5 -3.29 18.73 -4.17
N PHE A 6 -4.56 19.00 -4.43
CA PHE A 6 -5.40 18.17 -5.30
C PHE A 6 -6.07 18.99 -6.40
N GLU A 7 -6.31 18.33 -7.52
CA GLU A 7 -7.04 18.86 -8.66
C GLU A 7 -8.16 17.90 -9.08
N PRO A 8 -9.20 18.32 -9.81
CA PRO A 8 -10.18 17.41 -10.38
C PRO A 8 -9.48 16.34 -11.24
N ILE A 9 -9.91 15.09 -11.14
CA ILE A 9 -9.32 13.97 -11.91
C ILE A 9 -9.31 14.26 -13.43
N SER A 10 -10.30 14.99 -13.93
CA SER A 10 -10.41 15.38 -15.33
C SER A 10 -9.32 16.35 -15.81
N GLN A 11 -8.66 17.06 -14.87
CA GLN A 11 -7.58 18.02 -15.16
C GLN A 11 -6.19 17.41 -14.96
N ASN A 12 -6.09 16.24 -14.33
CA ASN A 12 -4.83 15.56 -14.14
C ASN A 12 -4.19 15.20 -15.50
N PRO A 13 -2.88 15.51 -15.73
CA PRO A 13 -2.23 15.35 -17.02
C PRO A 13 -1.77 13.93 -17.35
N ASP A 14 -1.89 12.98 -16.42
CA ASP A 14 -1.46 11.60 -16.63
C ASP A 14 -2.27 10.91 -17.73
N PHE A 15 -1.68 9.86 -18.33
CA PHE A 15 -2.37 9.04 -19.33
C PHE A 15 -3.53 8.27 -18.70
N LYS A 16 -4.45 7.80 -19.52
CA LYS A 16 -5.66 7.11 -19.07
C LYS A 16 -5.36 5.77 -18.38
N ASP A 17 -4.30 5.10 -18.83
CA ASP A 17 -3.80 3.82 -18.30
C ASP A 17 -2.84 3.98 -17.11
N THR A 18 -2.53 5.22 -16.70
CA THR A 18 -1.72 5.46 -15.50
C THR A 18 -2.39 4.88 -14.28
N LEU A 19 -1.68 3.99 -13.58
CA LEU A 19 -2.12 3.35 -12.34
C LEU A 19 -1.91 4.28 -11.13
N GLY A 20 -2.77 4.14 -10.13
CA GLY A 20 -2.64 4.86 -8.86
C GLY A 20 -3.50 4.27 -7.77
N LEU A 21 -3.26 4.67 -6.54
CA LEU A 21 -4.07 4.27 -5.39
C LEU A 21 -5.34 5.13 -5.33
N TYR A 22 -6.49 4.47 -5.34
CA TYR A 22 -7.80 5.10 -5.13
C TYR A 22 -8.27 4.81 -3.72
N TYR A 23 -8.61 5.87 -2.99
CA TYR A 23 -9.17 5.78 -1.65
C TYR A 23 -10.41 6.65 -1.53
N GLU A 24 -11.45 6.10 -0.91
CA GLU A 24 -12.71 6.82 -0.68
C GLU A 24 -13.17 6.62 0.76
N ASN A 25 -13.58 7.70 1.39
CA ASN A 25 -14.17 7.68 2.72
C ASN A 25 -15.21 8.79 2.86
N ASN A 26 -16.37 8.47 3.44
CA ASN A 26 -17.46 9.42 3.70
C ASN A 26 -17.85 10.31 2.50
N GLY A 27 -17.83 9.74 1.27
CA GLY A 27 -18.17 10.45 0.04
C GLY A 27 -17.09 11.38 -0.51
N GLU A 28 -15.92 11.38 0.09
CA GLU A 28 -14.73 12.06 -0.43
C GLU A 28 -13.75 11.05 -1.03
N ALA A 29 -13.40 11.25 -2.32
CA ALA A 29 -12.53 10.34 -3.06
C ALA A 29 -11.24 11.02 -3.49
N ARG A 30 -10.13 10.27 -3.39
CA ARG A 30 -8.79 10.67 -3.81
C ARG A 30 -8.15 9.61 -4.69
N TRP A 31 -7.34 10.08 -5.63
CA TRP A 31 -6.47 9.24 -6.44
C TRP A 31 -5.03 9.75 -6.39
N TYR A 32 -4.11 8.83 -6.11
CA TYR A 32 -2.68 9.09 -5.93
C TYR A 32 -1.92 8.36 -7.03
N PRO A 33 -1.59 9.04 -8.16
CA PRO A 33 -0.96 8.41 -9.32
C PRO A 33 0.46 7.92 -9.01
N TYR A 34 0.82 6.78 -9.52
CA TYR A 34 2.17 6.23 -9.38
C TYR A 34 3.25 7.12 -9.95
N THR A 35 2.95 7.94 -10.96
CA THR A 35 3.86 8.96 -11.50
C THR A 35 4.36 9.94 -10.44
N ILE A 36 3.54 10.23 -9.43
CA ILE A 36 3.92 11.08 -8.29
C ILE A 36 4.42 10.23 -7.13
N MET A 37 3.74 9.11 -6.83
CA MET A 37 4.08 8.25 -5.70
C MET A 37 5.49 7.67 -5.78
N VAL A 38 5.99 7.34 -6.96
CA VAL A 38 7.36 6.84 -7.17
C VAL A 38 8.45 7.81 -6.73
N TRP A 39 8.16 9.12 -6.67
CA TRP A 39 9.09 10.15 -6.25
C TRP A 39 8.96 10.54 -4.77
N HIS A 40 7.75 10.44 -4.23
CA HIS A 40 7.43 10.95 -2.89
C HIS A 40 7.18 9.86 -1.87
N GLU A 41 6.84 8.66 -2.31
CA GLU A 41 6.66 7.43 -1.55
C GLU A 41 5.59 7.50 -0.43
N ILE A 42 5.42 8.65 0.25
CA ILE A 42 4.51 8.81 1.38
C ILE A 42 3.72 10.11 1.26
N ILE A 43 2.39 9.99 1.30
CA ILE A 43 1.45 11.11 1.35
C ILE A 43 0.65 11.01 2.66
N ASN A 44 0.79 12.00 3.54
CA ASN A 44 -0.07 12.15 4.71
C ASN A 44 -1.27 13.02 4.32
N ASP A 45 -2.47 12.46 4.38
CA ASP A 45 -3.70 13.13 3.96
C ASP A 45 -4.82 12.96 5.00
N ASN A 46 -5.91 13.69 4.80
CA ASN A 46 -7.18 13.51 5.51
C ASN A 46 -8.30 13.43 4.47
N VAL A 47 -8.98 12.30 4.39
CA VAL A 47 -10.05 12.04 3.42
C VAL A 47 -11.34 11.71 4.16
N GLY A 48 -12.36 12.55 3.97
CA GLY A 48 -13.66 12.37 4.63
C GLY A 48 -13.56 12.29 6.17
N GLY A 49 -12.60 13.01 6.76
CA GLY A 49 -12.34 13.04 8.21
C GLY A 49 -11.44 11.90 8.71
N LYS A 50 -10.94 11.02 7.84
CA LYS A 50 -10.00 9.95 8.20
C LYS A 50 -8.57 10.37 7.91
N ASN A 51 -7.70 10.32 8.91
CA ASN A 51 -6.27 10.57 8.75
C ASN A 51 -5.59 9.33 8.18
N ILE A 52 -4.99 9.44 6.98
CA ILE A 52 -4.40 8.33 6.25
C ILE A 52 -2.95 8.61 5.86
N ALA A 53 -2.15 7.55 5.77
CA ALA A 53 -0.87 7.55 5.07
C ALA A 53 -0.99 6.67 3.82
N VAL A 54 -0.92 7.29 2.66
CA VAL A 54 -0.81 6.58 1.38
C VAL A 54 0.65 6.34 1.12
N THR A 55 1.06 5.09 1.02
CA THR A 55 2.47 4.70 0.90
C THR A 55 2.72 3.83 -0.33
N PHE A 56 3.87 4.04 -0.95
CA PHE A 56 4.32 3.24 -2.08
C PHE A 56 5.84 3.08 -2.04
N CYS A 57 6.31 1.84 -2.03
CA CYS A 57 7.73 1.52 -2.19
C CYS A 57 7.96 0.99 -3.62
N PRO A 58 8.57 1.76 -4.53
CA PRO A 58 8.78 1.32 -5.90
C PRO A 58 9.70 0.11 -6.02
N LEU A 59 10.63 -0.08 -5.09
CA LEU A 59 11.58 -1.20 -5.11
C LEU A 59 10.93 -2.56 -4.86
N CYS A 60 9.86 -2.60 -4.07
CA CYS A 60 9.15 -3.83 -3.74
C CYS A 60 7.69 -3.84 -4.21
N GLY A 61 7.30 -2.85 -5.03
CA GLY A 61 5.95 -2.72 -5.57
C GLY A 61 4.87 -2.64 -4.49
N SER A 62 5.25 -2.34 -3.23
CA SER A 62 4.28 -2.34 -2.15
C SER A 62 3.50 -1.03 -2.10
N ALA A 63 2.18 -1.15 -2.24
CA ALA A 63 1.22 -0.07 -2.15
C ALA A 63 0.29 -0.35 -0.98
N VAL A 64 0.27 0.54 0.01
CA VAL A 64 -0.53 0.37 1.23
C VAL A 64 -1.10 1.70 1.67
N VAL A 65 -2.36 1.68 2.12
CA VAL A 65 -2.98 2.82 2.81
C VAL A 65 -3.16 2.46 4.28
N TYR A 66 -2.59 3.28 5.16
CA TYR A 66 -2.63 3.08 6.60
C TYR A 66 -3.49 4.13 7.31
N ASP A 67 -4.14 3.71 8.40
CA ASP A 67 -4.65 4.63 9.41
C ASP A 67 -3.46 5.25 10.16
N ARG A 68 -3.41 6.59 10.22
CA ARG A 68 -2.35 7.31 10.96
C ARG A 68 -2.68 7.52 12.43
N GLU A 69 -3.90 7.18 12.85
CA GLU A 69 -4.33 7.37 14.22
C GLU A 69 -3.96 6.15 15.07
N ILE A 70 -3.00 6.31 15.97
CA ILE A 70 -2.65 5.30 16.95
C ILE A 70 -3.44 5.56 18.23
N LYS A 71 -4.27 4.58 18.59
CA LYS A 71 -5.06 4.58 19.81
C LYS A 71 -4.32 3.88 20.93
N ASP A 72 -4.53 4.35 22.13
CA ASP A 72 -4.03 3.70 23.36
C ASP A 72 -2.54 3.36 23.28
N ILE A 73 -1.70 4.36 22.95
CA ILE A 73 -0.25 4.17 22.88
C ILE A 73 0.20 3.45 24.17
N PRO A 74 0.91 2.31 24.03
CA PRO A 74 1.36 1.53 25.17
C PRO A 74 2.04 2.41 26.23
N GLU A 75 1.64 2.23 27.50
CA GLU A 75 2.15 2.96 28.67
C GLU A 75 1.83 4.48 28.71
N LYS A 76 1.22 5.06 27.69
CA LYS A 76 0.93 6.51 27.62
C LYS A 76 -0.55 6.84 27.74
N GLY A 77 -1.45 5.98 27.31
CA GLY A 77 -2.89 6.10 27.45
C GLY A 77 -3.51 7.27 26.70
N TYR A 78 -2.85 7.78 25.62
CA TYR A 78 -3.42 8.78 24.76
C TYR A 78 -3.40 8.34 23.28
N THR A 79 -4.24 8.96 22.48
CA THR A 79 -4.33 8.79 21.03
C THR A 79 -3.49 9.87 20.34
N THR A 80 -2.77 9.52 19.29
CA THR A 80 -2.05 10.47 18.45
C THR A 80 -2.22 10.19 16.99
N THR A 81 -2.12 11.23 16.16
CA THR A 81 -2.05 11.11 14.70
C THR A 81 -0.62 11.29 14.25
N LEU A 82 -0.05 10.25 13.64
CA LEU A 82 1.32 10.27 13.17
C LEU A 82 1.46 10.96 11.81
N HIS A 83 2.61 11.59 11.57
CA HIS A 83 3.04 12.11 10.27
C HIS A 83 4.29 11.37 9.81
N PHE A 84 4.11 10.54 8.77
CA PHE A 84 5.20 9.73 8.24
C PHE A 84 6.07 10.48 7.24
N GLY A 85 7.35 10.15 7.25
CA GLY A 85 8.35 10.61 6.29
C GLY A 85 9.27 9.48 5.83
N VAL A 86 9.96 9.71 4.72
CA VAL A 86 10.95 8.79 4.15
C VAL A 86 12.25 8.93 4.93
N SER A 87 12.74 7.85 5.56
CA SER A 87 13.96 7.90 6.37
C SER A 87 15.25 7.84 5.54
N GLY A 88 15.16 7.40 4.28
CA GLY A 88 16.32 7.06 3.43
C GLY A 88 16.92 5.69 3.74
N LEU A 89 16.37 4.96 4.70
CA LEU A 89 16.82 3.60 5.04
C LEU A 89 15.95 2.58 4.31
N LEU A 90 16.51 1.40 4.09
CA LEU A 90 15.82 0.22 3.59
C LEU A 90 15.98 -0.94 4.57
N TYR A 91 14.97 -1.77 4.68
CA TYR A 91 15.02 -3.07 5.33
C TYR A 91 14.49 -4.12 4.35
N GLU A 92 15.32 -5.10 3.99
CA GLU A 92 15.00 -6.13 2.98
C GLU A 92 14.46 -5.51 1.67
N SER A 93 15.14 -4.47 1.15
CA SER A 93 14.74 -3.66 0.00
C SER A 93 13.41 -2.88 0.16
N ASN A 94 12.75 -2.95 1.31
CA ASN A 94 11.54 -2.19 1.58
C ASN A 94 11.84 -0.85 2.26
N LEU A 95 11.03 0.15 1.93
CA LEU A 95 11.07 1.48 2.53
C LEU A 95 10.94 1.42 4.06
N VAL A 96 11.87 2.07 4.76
CA VAL A 96 11.71 2.36 6.18
C VAL A 96 11.22 3.79 6.34
N MET A 97 10.02 3.94 6.89
CA MET A 97 9.41 5.21 7.23
C MET A 97 9.84 5.65 8.64
N TYR A 98 9.72 6.92 8.95
CA TYR A 98 9.76 7.44 10.33
C TYR A 98 8.51 8.23 10.63
N ASP A 99 8.06 8.27 11.88
CA ASP A 99 7.06 9.22 12.34
C ASP A 99 7.74 10.45 13.00
N LYS A 100 7.09 11.61 12.86
CA LYS A 100 7.62 12.89 13.40
C LYS A 100 7.34 13.08 14.88
N GLU A 101 6.32 12.44 15.41
CA GLU A 101 5.80 12.67 16.75
C GLU A 101 6.61 11.95 17.81
N LEU A 102 7.06 10.72 17.52
CA LEU A 102 7.75 9.84 18.47
C LEU A 102 9.06 9.26 17.89
N GLU A 103 9.43 9.69 16.67
CA GLU A 103 10.69 9.34 16.00
C GLU A 103 10.95 7.82 15.89
N SER A 104 9.87 7.02 15.79
CA SER A 104 10.00 5.59 15.58
C SER A 104 10.20 5.26 14.11
N LEU A 105 10.89 4.15 13.84
CA LEU A 105 11.13 3.62 12.49
C LEU A 105 10.17 2.48 12.20
N TRP A 106 9.61 2.49 10.98
CA TRP A 106 8.55 1.59 10.55
C TRP A 106 8.93 0.91 9.23
N VAL A 107 8.82 -0.39 9.14
CA VAL A 107 8.93 -1.11 7.86
C VAL A 107 7.61 -0.94 7.11
N GLN A 108 7.66 -0.35 5.92
CA GLN A 108 6.47 0.09 5.19
C GLN A 108 5.55 -1.09 4.82
N ALA A 109 6.07 -2.21 4.30
CA ALA A 109 5.26 -3.37 3.94
C ALA A 109 4.60 -4.04 5.15
N LEU A 110 5.27 -4.02 6.31
CA LEU A 110 4.72 -4.60 7.55
C LEU A 110 3.76 -3.65 8.28
N GLY A 111 3.81 -2.35 7.99
CA GLY A 111 3.13 -1.34 8.81
C GLY A 111 3.55 -1.35 10.28
N LYS A 112 4.75 -1.90 10.60
CA LYS A 112 5.18 -2.17 11.97
C LYS A 112 6.37 -1.31 12.37
N ALA A 113 6.28 -0.73 13.56
CA ALA A 113 7.41 -0.05 14.19
C ALA A 113 8.46 -1.08 14.65
N VAL A 114 9.70 -0.91 14.17
CA VAL A 114 10.82 -1.83 14.44
C VAL A 114 11.91 -1.22 15.32
N ALA A 115 11.89 0.11 15.49
CA ALA A 115 12.80 0.82 16.39
C ALA A 115 12.13 2.10 16.89
N GLY A 116 12.58 2.61 18.01
CA GLY A 116 12.04 3.81 18.65
C GLY A 116 10.95 3.51 19.67
N GLU A 117 10.21 4.55 20.04
CA GLU A 117 9.28 4.52 21.16
C GLU A 117 8.04 3.64 20.91
N LEU A 118 7.63 3.51 19.65
CA LEU A 118 6.48 2.69 19.24
C LEU A 118 6.86 1.27 18.82
N THR A 119 8.08 0.80 19.12
CA THR A 119 8.51 -0.55 18.72
C THR A 119 7.49 -1.63 19.05
N GLY A 120 7.09 -2.41 18.04
CA GLY A 120 6.08 -3.47 18.15
C GLY A 120 4.64 -3.04 17.80
N VAL A 121 4.36 -1.74 17.74
CA VAL A 121 3.05 -1.23 17.29
C VAL A 121 2.90 -1.48 15.79
N THR A 122 1.70 -1.85 15.37
CA THR A 122 1.33 -2.07 13.96
C THR A 122 0.21 -1.11 13.55
N LEU A 123 0.31 -0.57 12.33
CA LEU A 123 -0.71 0.29 11.73
C LEU A 123 -1.86 -0.55 11.16
N ASP A 124 -3.07 -0.04 11.28
CA ASP A 124 -4.22 -0.63 10.60
C ASP A 124 -4.18 -0.34 9.09
N VAL A 125 -4.28 -1.40 8.28
CA VAL A 125 -4.45 -1.29 6.83
C VAL A 125 -5.88 -0.85 6.54
N LEU A 126 -6.02 0.15 5.68
CA LEU A 126 -7.32 0.63 5.21
C LEU A 126 -7.63 0.10 3.80
N PRO A 127 -8.90 -0.19 3.48
CA PRO A 127 -9.29 -0.66 2.16
C PRO A 127 -9.05 0.43 1.11
N PHE A 128 -8.43 0.06 0.00
CA PHE A 128 -8.19 0.91 -1.15
C PHE A 128 -8.15 0.07 -2.43
N GLN A 129 -8.10 0.71 -3.58
CA GLN A 129 -8.04 0.05 -4.87
C GLN A 129 -6.86 0.57 -5.69
N LEU A 130 -6.24 -0.31 -6.49
CA LEU A 130 -5.35 0.12 -7.56
C LEU A 130 -6.19 0.26 -8.83
N LEU A 131 -6.35 1.49 -9.29
CA LEU A 131 -7.15 1.82 -10.46
C LEU A 131 -6.34 2.69 -11.42
N THR A 132 -6.56 2.46 -12.71
CA THR A 132 -6.12 3.39 -13.74
C THR A 132 -6.92 4.69 -13.67
N LYS A 133 -6.39 5.75 -14.22
CA LYS A 133 -7.11 7.04 -14.31
C LYS A 133 -8.47 6.89 -15.00
N GLU A 134 -8.55 6.06 -16.06
CA GLU A 134 -9.79 5.83 -16.78
C GLU A 134 -10.85 5.14 -15.91
N GLU A 135 -10.47 4.08 -15.20
CA GLU A 135 -11.35 3.39 -14.23
C GLU A 135 -11.82 4.31 -13.10
N VAL A 136 -10.96 5.20 -12.61
CA VAL A 136 -11.36 6.19 -11.60
C VAL A 136 -12.39 7.16 -12.14
N ILE A 137 -12.22 7.66 -13.38
CA ILE A 137 -13.19 8.58 -14.01
C ILE A 137 -14.55 7.89 -14.20
N GLU A 138 -14.54 6.62 -14.62
CA GLU A 138 -15.75 5.82 -14.78
C GLU A 138 -16.45 5.56 -13.44
N LYS A 139 -15.67 5.22 -12.42
CA LYS A 139 -16.19 4.92 -11.08
C LYS A 139 -16.72 6.16 -10.36
N ASN A 140 -15.97 7.24 -10.35
CA ASN A 140 -16.32 8.48 -9.67
C ASN A 140 -15.66 9.70 -10.34
N PRO A 141 -16.33 10.36 -11.29
CA PRO A 141 -15.77 11.51 -12.01
C PRO A 141 -15.51 12.74 -11.14
N ASN A 142 -16.01 12.76 -9.89
CA ASN A 142 -15.76 13.82 -8.93
C ASN A 142 -14.51 13.59 -8.07
N THR A 143 -13.78 12.50 -8.29
CA THR A 143 -12.52 12.22 -7.60
C THR A 143 -11.53 13.37 -7.78
N LYS A 144 -10.81 13.68 -6.72
CA LYS A 144 -9.69 14.59 -6.77
C LYS A 144 -8.39 13.79 -6.88
N SER A 145 -7.57 14.13 -7.87
CA SER A 145 -6.24 13.58 -8.08
C SER A 145 -5.20 14.39 -7.35
N LEU A 146 -4.19 13.72 -6.79
CA LEU A 146 -2.99 14.38 -6.28
C LEU A 146 -2.37 15.21 -7.41
N SER A 147 -2.09 16.50 -7.12
CA SER A 147 -1.54 17.43 -8.09
C SER A 147 -0.02 17.25 -8.26
N ARG A 148 0.48 17.53 -9.47
CA ARG A 148 1.91 17.64 -9.73
C ARG A 148 2.55 18.89 -9.12
N ASP A 149 1.74 19.85 -8.62
CA ASP A 149 2.23 20.98 -7.83
C ASP A 149 2.52 20.53 -6.39
N THR A 150 3.64 19.85 -6.22
CA THR A 150 4.06 19.25 -4.96
C THR A 150 5.03 20.15 -4.16
N GLY A 151 5.41 21.29 -4.71
CA GLY A 151 6.47 22.14 -4.17
C GLY A 151 7.89 21.61 -4.47
N TYR A 152 8.03 20.49 -5.19
CA TYR A 152 9.31 19.91 -5.58
C TYR A 152 9.48 19.91 -7.11
N ASN A 153 10.71 20.20 -7.54
CA ASN A 153 11.04 20.13 -8.98
C ASN A 153 11.39 18.68 -9.35
N ARG A 154 10.40 17.93 -9.85
CA ARG A 154 10.52 16.55 -10.31
C ARG A 154 9.93 16.41 -11.71
N ASP A 155 10.50 15.53 -12.51
CA ASP A 155 9.91 15.14 -13.80
C ASP A 155 8.97 13.94 -13.58
N TYR A 156 7.69 14.23 -13.35
CA TYR A 156 6.65 13.21 -13.15
C TYR A 156 6.27 12.45 -14.42
N GLY A 157 6.85 12.81 -15.58
CA GLY A 157 6.75 12.05 -16.81
C GLY A 157 7.84 10.99 -16.98
N PHE A 158 8.82 10.96 -16.06
CA PHE A 158 9.95 10.04 -16.11
C PHE A 158 9.91 9.05 -14.92
N TYR A 159 10.07 7.75 -15.24
CA TYR A 159 10.19 6.71 -14.24
C TYR A 159 11.64 6.53 -13.79
N PRO A 160 12.00 6.84 -12.53
CA PRO A 160 13.40 6.94 -12.10
C PRO A 160 14.14 5.60 -12.00
N TYR A 161 13.42 4.48 -12.01
CA TYR A 161 14.00 3.13 -11.84
C TYR A 161 14.19 2.38 -13.18
N GLY A 162 13.96 3.05 -14.34
CA GLY A 162 14.18 2.46 -15.66
C GLY A 162 13.31 1.25 -15.94
N ASP A 163 13.92 0.11 -16.29
CA ASP A 163 13.23 -1.16 -16.57
C ASP A 163 13.23 -2.10 -15.34
N TYR A 164 13.26 -1.54 -14.13
CA TYR A 164 13.31 -2.35 -12.90
C TYR A 164 12.13 -3.30 -12.76
N ASP A 165 10.92 -2.85 -13.09
CA ASP A 165 9.70 -3.66 -12.95
C ASP A 165 9.58 -4.75 -14.03
N GLY A 166 10.31 -4.60 -15.15
CA GLY A 166 10.30 -5.51 -16.30
C GLY A 166 11.31 -6.66 -16.22
N ASN A 167 12.13 -6.75 -15.15
CA ASN A 167 13.15 -7.77 -14.99
C ASN A 167 13.20 -8.32 -13.56
N ASP A 168 13.93 -9.44 -13.34
CA ASP A 168 14.06 -10.08 -12.02
C ASP A 168 15.27 -9.58 -11.21
N GLU A 169 15.98 -8.55 -11.66
CA GLU A 169 17.16 -8.00 -10.97
C GLU A 169 16.75 -7.12 -9.78
N PHE A 170 17.55 -7.17 -8.72
CA PHE A 170 17.38 -6.33 -7.52
C PHE A 170 18.38 -5.17 -7.53
N ILE A 171 17.90 -3.95 -7.26
CA ILE A 171 18.79 -2.79 -7.04
C ILE A 171 19.49 -2.90 -5.68
N PHE A 172 18.78 -3.39 -4.67
CA PHE A 172 19.30 -3.63 -3.34
C PHE A 172 19.12 -5.09 -2.94
N PRO A 173 20.05 -5.69 -2.18
CA PRO A 173 19.97 -7.08 -1.80
C PRO A 173 18.88 -7.34 -0.76
N THR A 174 18.35 -8.57 -0.77
CA THR A 174 17.54 -9.15 0.28
C THR A 174 18.27 -10.34 0.90
N SER A 175 18.01 -10.65 2.16
CA SER A 175 18.65 -11.76 2.86
C SER A 175 18.14 -13.13 2.39
N PHE A 176 16.96 -13.17 1.79
CA PHE A 176 16.29 -14.37 1.32
C PHE A 176 15.49 -14.09 0.04
N VAL A 177 15.48 -15.06 -0.86
CA VAL A 177 14.62 -15.04 -2.06
C VAL A 177 13.96 -16.41 -2.17
N ASP A 178 12.63 -16.43 -2.13
CA ASP A 178 11.84 -17.62 -2.40
C ASP A 178 11.56 -17.72 -3.90
N GLU A 179 11.97 -18.85 -4.52
CA GLU A 179 11.87 -19.10 -5.96
C GLU A 179 10.52 -19.72 -6.40
N SER A 180 9.52 -19.79 -5.50
CA SER A 180 8.21 -20.39 -5.81
C SER A 180 7.45 -19.60 -6.88
N PHE A 181 7.75 -18.29 -7.02
CA PHE A 181 7.23 -17.41 -8.06
C PHE A 181 8.33 -16.51 -8.59
N SER A 182 8.08 -15.84 -9.73
CA SER A 182 8.94 -14.73 -10.18
C SER A 182 9.04 -13.69 -9.05
N PRO A 183 10.25 -13.19 -8.73
CA PRO A 183 10.46 -12.31 -7.58
C PRO A 183 9.54 -11.09 -7.56
N LYS A 184 9.23 -10.53 -8.73
CA LYS A 184 8.40 -9.34 -8.88
C LYS A 184 6.94 -9.63 -9.23
N LYS A 185 6.50 -10.89 -9.08
CA LYS A 185 5.07 -11.22 -9.23
C LYS A 185 4.28 -10.44 -8.18
N THR A 186 3.28 -9.71 -8.62
CA THR A 186 2.40 -8.94 -7.73
C THR A 186 1.51 -9.87 -6.92
N MET A 187 1.54 -9.69 -5.63
CA MET A 187 0.67 -10.34 -4.66
C MET A 187 -0.34 -9.34 -4.10
N TYR A 188 -1.57 -9.77 -3.91
CA TYR A 188 -2.51 -9.10 -3.02
C TYR A 188 -2.42 -9.75 -1.65
N VAL A 189 -2.07 -8.99 -0.64
CA VAL A 189 -1.79 -9.49 0.70
C VAL A 189 -2.87 -9.04 1.66
N VAL A 190 -3.40 -9.99 2.44
CA VAL A 190 -4.46 -9.74 3.42
C VAL A 190 -3.97 -10.13 4.81
N PRO A 191 -3.82 -9.16 5.73
CA PRO A 191 -3.65 -9.46 7.15
C PRO A 191 -4.90 -10.13 7.71
N PHE A 192 -4.75 -11.30 8.31
CA PHE A 192 -5.84 -12.04 8.93
C PHE A 192 -5.37 -12.77 10.19
N GLU A 193 -5.89 -12.39 11.35
CA GLU A 193 -5.46 -12.87 12.66
C GLU A 193 -3.95 -12.63 12.86
N ASP A 194 -3.17 -13.70 13.09
CA ASP A 194 -1.72 -13.67 13.23
C ASP A 194 -0.97 -14.02 11.92
N LYS A 195 -1.67 -14.05 10.79
CA LYS A 195 -1.16 -14.46 9.47
C LYS A 195 -1.28 -13.35 8.43
N TYR A 196 -0.46 -13.49 7.39
CA TYR A 196 -0.54 -12.69 6.18
C TYR A 196 -0.75 -13.61 4.99
N ILE A 197 -1.81 -13.38 4.22
CA ILE A 197 -2.22 -14.27 3.14
C ILE A 197 -1.88 -13.61 1.82
N ALA A 198 -0.91 -14.17 1.09
CA ALA A 198 -0.54 -13.70 -0.23
C ALA A 198 -1.33 -14.44 -1.30
N ILE A 199 -2.00 -13.68 -2.14
CA ILE A 199 -2.80 -14.16 -3.26
C ILE A 199 -2.16 -13.60 -4.54
N PRO A 200 -1.65 -14.46 -5.45
CA PRO A 200 -1.12 -13.98 -6.72
C PRO A 200 -2.17 -13.17 -7.49
N TYR A 201 -1.93 -11.88 -7.67
CA TYR A 201 -2.94 -10.94 -8.17
C TYR A 201 -3.47 -11.30 -9.56
N GLU A 202 -2.56 -11.72 -10.46
CA GLU A 202 -2.91 -12.07 -11.84
C GLU A 202 -3.70 -13.38 -11.92
N ASP A 203 -3.52 -14.28 -10.93
CA ASP A 203 -4.17 -15.58 -10.91
C ASP A 203 -5.60 -15.50 -10.34
N ILE A 204 -5.99 -14.33 -9.81
CA ILE A 204 -7.35 -14.06 -9.38
C ILE A 204 -8.16 -13.69 -10.63
N GLU A 205 -8.75 -14.67 -11.26
CA GLU A 205 -9.71 -14.44 -12.33
C GLU A 205 -11.05 -13.96 -11.76
N ASN A 206 -12.01 -13.61 -12.63
CA ASN A 206 -13.39 -13.26 -12.26
C ASN A 206 -14.14 -14.48 -11.66
N ILE A 207 -13.64 -14.99 -10.55
CA ILE A 207 -14.12 -16.22 -9.92
C ILE A 207 -14.26 -15.99 -8.42
N HIS A 208 -15.40 -16.44 -7.89
CA HIS A 208 -15.56 -16.62 -6.45
C HIS A 208 -14.79 -17.87 -6.02
N LYS A 209 -13.70 -17.69 -5.31
CA LYS A 209 -12.93 -18.79 -4.71
C LYS A 209 -12.94 -18.68 -3.20
N ASN A 210 -12.84 -19.80 -2.52
CA ASN A 210 -12.67 -19.83 -1.06
C ASN A 210 -11.42 -20.61 -0.69
N PHE A 211 -10.87 -20.30 0.47
CA PHE A 211 -9.77 -21.01 1.08
C PHE A 211 -9.88 -20.98 2.60
N THR A 212 -9.29 -21.96 3.26
CA THR A 212 -9.37 -22.10 4.70
C THR A 212 -8.07 -21.63 5.36
N VAL A 213 -8.20 -20.79 6.39
CA VAL A 213 -7.10 -20.36 7.24
C VAL A 213 -7.50 -20.67 8.68
N GLY A 214 -6.79 -21.62 9.30
CA GLY A 214 -7.21 -22.15 10.62
C GLY A 214 -8.63 -22.73 10.54
N ASP A 215 -9.54 -22.20 11.36
CA ASP A 215 -10.95 -22.59 11.39
C ASP A 215 -11.86 -21.68 10.53
N SER A 216 -11.30 -20.68 9.88
CA SER A 216 -12.05 -19.68 9.10
C SER A 216 -12.00 -19.99 7.61
N VAL A 217 -13.11 -19.71 6.92
CA VAL A 217 -13.20 -19.74 5.46
C VAL A 217 -13.21 -18.32 4.94
N LEU A 218 -12.25 -18.01 4.08
CA LEU A 218 -12.15 -16.72 3.41
C LEU A 218 -12.59 -16.85 1.97
N TYR A 219 -13.24 -15.83 1.47
CA TYR A 219 -13.73 -15.73 0.10
C TYR A 219 -12.96 -14.64 -0.63
N VAL A 220 -12.54 -14.96 -1.84
CA VAL A 220 -11.85 -14.02 -2.75
C VAL A 220 -12.68 -13.85 -4.00
N GLU A 221 -12.88 -12.62 -4.38
CA GLU A 221 -13.45 -12.25 -5.66
C GLU A 221 -12.64 -11.12 -6.31
N LYS A 222 -12.56 -11.13 -7.62
CA LYS A 222 -12.05 -10.03 -8.41
C LYS A 222 -13.12 -9.63 -9.42
N VAL A 223 -13.66 -8.44 -9.26
CA VAL A 223 -14.70 -7.89 -10.13
C VAL A 223 -14.21 -6.53 -10.61
N ASP A 224 -14.18 -6.35 -11.94
CA ASP A 224 -13.74 -5.09 -12.56
C ASP A 224 -12.36 -4.60 -12.06
N GLY A 225 -11.42 -5.55 -11.91
CA GLY A 225 -10.06 -5.26 -11.43
C GLY A 225 -9.93 -5.11 -9.91
N GLU A 226 -11.03 -4.96 -9.17
CA GLU A 226 -11.05 -4.86 -7.71
C GLU A 226 -10.99 -6.23 -7.05
N VAL A 227 -9.97 -6.46 -6.21
CA VAL A 227 -9.89 -7.65 -5.36
C VAL A 227 -10.56 -7.38 -4.03
N LYS A 228 -11.50 -8.26 -3.67
CA LYS A 228 -12.14 -8.28 -2.36
C LYS A 228 -11.87 -9.61 -1.69
N VAL A 229 -11.42 -9.55 -0.45
CA VAL A 229 -11.33 -10.71 0.42
C VAL A 229 -12.24 -10.48 1.61
N TYR A 230 -13.03 -11.45 1.96
CA TYR A 230 -13.96 -11.34 3.06
C TYR A 230 -14.13 -12.68 3.78
N ASP A 231 -14.39 -12.60 5.07
CA ASP A 231 -14.98 -13.67 5.85
C ASP A 231 -16.53 -13.52 5.84
N ASP A 232 -17.25 -14.40 6.52
CA ASP A 232 -18.72 -14.36 6.61
C ASP A 232 -19.29 -13.02 7.17
N LYS A 233 -18.46 -12.15 7.70
CA LYS A 233 -18.85 -10.98 8.49
C LYS A 233 -18.44 -9.66 7.89
N LYS A 234 -17.27 -9.57 7.28
CA LYS A 234 -16.69 -8.29 6.83
C LYS A 234 -15.70 -8.45 5.68
N ILE A 235 -15.54 -7.37 4.92
CA ILE A 235 -14.44 -7.23 3.96
C ILE A 235 -13.15 -7.01 4.75
N LEU A 236 -12.12 -7.76 4.38
CA LEU A 236 -10.79 -7.67 4.95
C LEU A 236 -9.95 -6.72 4.09
N PRO A 237 -9.36 -5.68 4.66
CA PRO A 237 -8.49 -4.80 3.91
C PRO A 237 -7.21 -5.55 3.52
N GLY A 238 -6.74 -5.30 2.30
CA GLY A 238 -5.49 -5.86 1.80
C GLY A 238 -4.64 -4.79 1.14
N TYR A 239 -3.45 -5.18 0.74
CA TYR A 239 -2.48 -4.33 0.08
C TYR A 239 -1.73 -5.10 -1.01
N TYR A 240 -0.90 -4.40 -1.78
CA TYR A 240 -0.14 -5.01 -2.87
C TYR A 240 1.35 -4.96 -2.57
N GLU A 241 2.05 -6.03 -2.91
CA GLU A 241 3.53 -6.06 -2.91
C GLU A 241 4.06 -7.15 -3.85
N MET A 242 5.34 -7.09 -4.19
CA MET A 242 6.02 -8.11 -4.97
C MET A 242 6.31 -9.35 -4.11
N TRP A 243 6.36 -10.52 -4.76
CA TRP A 243 6.59 -11.81 -4.10
C TRP A 243 7.85 -11.85 -3.23
N PHE A 244 8.97 -11.31 -3.73
CA PHE A 244 10.21 -11.32 -2.95
C PHE A 244 10.07 -10.55 -1.63
N SER A 245 9.36 -9.43 -1.65
CA SER A 245 9.11 -8.61 -0.46
C SER A 245 8.24 -9.36 0.53
N PHE A 246 7.12 -9.93 0.08
CA PHE A 246 6.28 -10.77 0.93
C PHE A 246 7.07 -11.92 1.55
N SER A 247 7.81 -12.69 0.73
CA SER A 247 8.49 -13.89 1.18
C SER A 247 9.56 -13.63 2.24
N VAL A 248 10.29 -12.50 2.15
CA VAL A 248 11.32 -12.16 3.13
C VAL A 248 10.75 -11.57 4.43
N HIS A 249 9.64 -10.83 4.34
CA HIS A 249 9.01 -10.21 5.51
C HIS A 249 8.12 -11.18 6.29
N HIS A 250 7.56 -12.20 5.63
CA HIS A 250 6.57 -13.11 6.19
C HIS A 250 7.02 -14.58 6.21
N VAL A 251 8.30 -14.82 6.52
CA VAL A 251 8.88 -16.19 6.59
C VAL A 251 8.15 -17.09 7.58
N SER A 252 7.66 -16.55 8.70
CA SER A 252 7.05 -17.34 9.78
C SER A 252 5.52 -17.27 9.85
N ASP A 253 4.93 -16.23 9.28
CA ASP A 253 3.50 -15.92 9.39
C ASP A 253 2.79 -15.79 8.04
N GLY A 254 3.52 -15.91 6.94
CA GLY A 254 2.99 -15.88 5.60
C GLY A 254 2.32 -17.18 5.18
N ILE A 255 1.19 -17.06 4.50
CA ILE A 255 0.47 -18.16 3.83
C ILE A 255 0.29 -17.76 2.38
N VAL A 256 0.65 -18.67 1.46
CA VAL A 256 0.39 -18.44 0.04
C VAL A 256 -0.84 -19.23 -0.37
N TRP A 257 -1.81 -18.50 -0.90
CA TRP A 257 -2.95 -19.11 -1.53
C TRP A 257 -2.60 -19.54 -2.97
N LYS A 258 -2.88 -20.80 -3.31
CA LYS A 258 -2.57 -21.41 -4.62
C LYS A 258 -3.83 -21.93 -5.29
#